data_d564aefcc13c09b123c45e4a447d908f
#
_entry.id   d564aefcc13c09b123c45e4a447d908f
#
_cell.length_a   1.000
_cell.length_b   1.000
_cell.length_c   1.000
_cell.angle_alpha   90.00
_cell.angle_beta   90.00
_cell.angle_gamma   90.00
#
_symmetry.space_group_name_H-M   'P 1'
#
loop_
_entity.id
_entity.type
_entity.pdbx_description
1 polymer ?
#
loop_
_entity_poly.entity_id
_entity_poly.type
_entity_poly.pdbx_seq_one_letter_code
_entity_poly.pdbx_strand_id
1 'polypeptide(L)'
;MSGVPVESWTQTELLTANTVGDAILSARSICPDPCGLMNPPNGSQIALASTTTGSLPTGTYFVAATFVNAWGETLPFEQTITLSAAGGIVVTGSSLPPSVSVNLYFGTNQGQEVNAFIGGLNPAMNPPVTSFTYTGQAGIYRPIPLYSNAWLPDTDGQIVAAGTFYRWMNEGLDHIARSMGGIVDRSGISTVYGRGSYTLPSYWTKITNMWYDGWPLYADYRKNMFYYNAIPGIACNFTMNQVAGKIVVETWPQSERTANATTLSAPMLVGDTVANVVNTNPTADTNVVNIGVVMIMDPNQYNTPEWCFFENQTGTSYTHLSRGIGGSRAKAWNNATPIYECNLMFAGTRMPAHYNVGEANLPLDCPPNWSNILTDFLLYRFKLSIQKAQEANQILEVMEKKIRETAAQKNVSRRGMLQKFNSGPPGVYPLGPFGSVIVP
;
A
#
# COMPACT_ATOMS: atom_id res chain seq x y z
N MET A 1 -16.23 -21.30 -24.47
CA MET A 1 -15.08 -20.38 -24.37
C MET A 1 -14.45 -20.65 -23.03
N SER A 2 -13.25 -21.24 -22.99
CA SER A 2 -12.51 -21.46 -21.75
C SER A 2 -11.94 -20.10 -21.31
N GLY A 3 -12.47 -19.56 -20.24
CA GLY A 3 -11.90 -18.37 -19.64
C GLY A 3 -10.46 -18.64 -19.23
N VAL A 4 -9.55 -17.75 -19.60
CA VAL A 4 -8.20 -17.70 -19.04
C VAL A 4 -8.37 -17.58 -17.53
N PRO A 5 -7.75 -18.45 -16.71
CA PRO A 5 -7.82 -18.29 -15.26
C PRO A 5 -7.22 -16.93 -14.92
N VAL A 6 -8.02 -16.06 -14.36
CA VAL A 6 -7.51 -14.86 -13.70
C VAL A 6 -6.76 -15.41 -12.48
N GLU A 7 -5.44 -15.28 -12.47
CA GLU A 7 -4.64 -15.61 -11.29
C GLU A 7 -5.16 -14.74 -10.14
N SER A 8 -5.96 -15.34 -9.28
CA SER A 8 -6.38 -14.71 -8.03
C SER A 8 -5.18 -14.76 -7.09
N TRP A 9 -4.58 -13.62 -6.80
CA TRP A 9 -3.56 -13.50 -5.78
C TRP A 9 -4.19 -13.89 -4.42
N THR A 10 -3.79 -15.03 -3.90
CA THR A 10 -4.24 -15.47 -2.58
C THR A 10 -3.54 -14.66 -1.50
N GLN A 11 -4.16 -14.55 -0.33
CA GLN A 11 -3.56 -13.87 0.82
C GLN A 11 -2.17 -14.45 1.18
N THR A 12 -1.93 -15.73 0.89
CA THR A 12 -0.63 -16.40 1.07
C THR A 12 0.43 -15.83 0.11
N GLU A 13 0.07 -15.44 -1.10
CA GLU A 13 1.00 -14.82 -2.06
C GLU A 13 1.32 -13.38 -1.69
N LEU A 14 0.39 -12.67 -1.06
CA LEU A 14 0.66 -11.35 -0.46
C LEU A 14 1.61 -11.44 0.74
N LEU A 15 1.55 -12.52 1.52
CA LEU A 15 2.47 -12.80 2.64
C LEU A 15 3.88 -13.22 2.16
N THR A 16 4.01 -13.71 0.93
CA THR A 16 5.31 -14.03 0.30
C THR A 16 5.86 -12.87 -0.54
N ALA A 17 5.12 -11.77 -0.68
CA ALA A 17 5.62 -10.58 -1.35
C ALA A 17 6.83 -10.03 -0.59
N ASN A 18 7.91 -9.70 -1.32
CA ASN A 18 9.09 -9.07 -0.73
C ASN A 18 8.66 -7.80 0.02
N THR A 19 8.99 -7.76 1.29
CA THR A 19 8.70 -6.62 2.13
C THR A 19 9.88 -5.64 2.13
N VAL A 20 9.63 -4.46 2.65
CA VAL A 20 10.68 -3.45 2.89
C VAL A 20 11.81 -4.02 3.73
N GLY A 21 11.49 -4.78 4.78
CA GLY A 21 12.47 -5.40 5.64
C GLY A 21 13.28 -6.48 4.95
N ASP A 22 12.69 -7.29 4.06
CA ASP A 22 13.42 -8.30 3.29
C ASP A 22 14.51 -7.66 2.42
N ALA A 23 14.21 -6.53 1.78
CA ALA A 23 15.19 -5.79 0.99
C ALA A 23 16.33 -5.24 1.86
N ILE A 24 16.01 -4.69 3.03
CA ILE A 24 16.99 -4.18 3.98
C ILE A 24 17.84 -5.33 4.53
N LEU A 25 17.23 -6.45 4.94
CA LEU A 25 17.94 -7.64 5.43
C LEU A 25 18.87 -8.22 4.37
N SER A 26 18.39 -8.34 3.12
CA SER A 26 19.20 -8.83 2.00
C SER A 26 20.42 -7.95 1.76
N ALA A 27 20.26 -6.63 1.80
CA ALA A 27 21.38 -5.71 1.65
C ALA A 27 22.35 -5.81 2.82
N ARG A 28 21.87 -5.89 4.05
CA ARG A 28 22.72 -5.97 5.25
C ARG A 28 23.43 -7.30 5.41
N SER A 29 22.86 -8.41 4.98
CA SER A 29 23.50 -9.74 5.03
C SER A 29 24.77 -9.81 4.17
N ILE A 30 24.89 -8.95 3.17
CA ILE A 30 26.05 -8.87 2.28
C ILE A 30 27.03 -7.77 2.74
N CYS A 31 26.62 -6.90 3.65
CA CYS A 31 27.51 -5.88 4.23
C CYS A 31 28.57 -6.54 5.13
N PRO A 32 29.84 -6.14 5.05
CA PRO A 32 30.93 -6.75 5.83
C PRO A 32 30.89 -6.45 7.35
N ASP A 33 29.92 -5.68 7.80
CA ASP A 33 29.70 -5.32 9.22
C ASP A 33 28.33 -5.81 9.67
N PRO A 34 28.11 -7.13 9.89
CA PRO A 34 26.85 -7.64 10.40
C PRO A 34 26.73 -7.27 11.89
N CYS A 35 26.11 -6.15 12.18
CA CYS A 35 25.62 -5.89 13.53
C CYS A 35 24.67 -7.02 13.91
N GLY A 36 24.78 -7.57 15.11
CA GLY A 36 23.81 -8.57 15.61
C GLY A 36 22.39 -8.00 15.65
N LEU A 37 21.42 -8.86 15.45
CA LEU A 37 20.01 -8.49 15.69
C LEU A 37 19.76 -8.35 17.18
N MET A 38 18.94 -7.37 17.54
CA MET A 38 18.44 -7.23 18.90
C MET A 38 17.49 -8.39 19.22
N ASN A 39 17.62 -8.99 20.38
CA ASN A 39 16.67 -9.99 20.84
C ASN A 39 15.29 -9.35 21.11
N PRO A 40 14.19 -10.07 20.83
CA PRO A 40 12.86 -9.60 21.19
C PRO A 40 12.72 -9.45 22.73
N PRO A 41 11.71 -8.71 23.20
CA PRO A 41 11.35 -8.72 24.63
C PRO A 41 11.12 -10.13 25.15
N ASN A 42 11.13 -10.29 26.45
CA ASN A 42 10.84 -11.55 27.11
C ASN A 42 9.96 -11.36 28.35
N GLY A 43 9.51 -12.46 28.96
CA GLY A 43 8.58 -12.43 30.09
C GLY A 43 9.13 -11.80 31.38
N SER A 44 10.44 -11.57 31.50
CA SER A 44 11.01 -10.79 32.63
C SER A 44 10.99 -9.29 32.37
N GLN A 45 10.82 -8.89 31.13
CA GLN A 45 10.84 -7.48 30.69
C GLN A 45 9.44 -6.91 30.48
N ILE A 46 8.48 -7.75 30.09
CA ILE A 46 7.08 -7.35 29.85
C ILE A 46 6.16 -8.18 30.73
N ALA A 47 5.36 -7.50 31.53
CA ALA A 47 4.37 -8.13 32.40
C ALA A 47 2.97 -7.60 32.10
N LEU A 48 1.96 -8.48 32.14
CA LEU A 48 0.56 -8.17 31.95
C LEU A 48 -0.22 -8.30 33.26
N ALA A 49 -1.14 -7.38 33.49
CA ALA A 49 -2.09 -7.44 34.61
C ALA A 49 -3.47 -6.96 34.18
N SER A 50 -4.53 -7.54 34.73
CA SER A 50 -5.90 -7.01 34.55
C SER A 50 -6.15 -5.83 35.45
N THR A 51 -7.00 -4.89 34.98
CA THR A 51 -7.49 -3.77 35.78
C THR A 51 -9.00 -3.63 35.61
N THR A 52 -9.66 -3.07 36.63
CA THR A 52 -11.08 -2.73 36.52
C THR A 52 -11.34 -1.46 35.73
N THR A 53 -10.29 -0.72 35.40
CA THR A 53 -10.38 0.47 34.54
C THR A 53 -10.42 0.08 33.08
N GLY A 54 -11.50 0.41 32.39
CA GLY A 54 -11.65 0.15 30.96
C GLY A 54 -13.00 -0.46 30.60
N SER A 55 -13.20 -0.68 29.30
CA SER A 55 -14.45 -1.21 28.73
C SER A 55 -14.27 -2.48 27.90
N LEU A 56 -13.07 -3.11 27.98
CA LEU A 56 -12.84 -4.38 27.29
C LEU A 56 -13.80 -5.45 27.82
N PRO A 57 -14.50 -6.20 26.97
CA PRO A 57 -15.35 -7.30 27.37
C PRO A 57 -14.55 -8.43 28.03
N THR A 58 -15.25 -9.29 28.76
CA THR A 58 -14.68 -10.56 29.24
C THR A 58 -14.20 -11.40 28.07
N GLY A 59 -13.03 -12.02 28.21
CA GLY A 59 -12.45 -12.83 27.14
C GLY A 59 -10.94 -12.97 27.25
N THR A 60 -10.37 -13.71 26.31
CA THR A 60 -8.92 -13.88 26.19
C THR A 60 -8.37 -12.89 25.17
N TYR A 61 -7.31 -12.21 25.58
CA TYR A 61 -6.60 -11.22 24.77
C TYR A 61 -5.16 -11.66 24.58
N PHE A 62 -4.66 -11.44 23.37
CA PHE A 62 -3.28 -11.65 22.99
C PHE A 62 -2.60 -10.28 22.92
N VAL A 63 -1.45 -10.17 23.54
CA VAL A 63 -0.67 -8.95 23.62
C VAL A 63 0.73 -9.26 23.13
N ALA A 64 1.13 -8.67 22.01
CA ALA A 64 2.47 -8.79 21.49
C ALA A 64 3.25 -7.51 21.76
N ALA A 65 4.50 -7.65 22.20
CA ALA A 65 5.42 -6.54 22.46
C ALA A 65 6.65 -6.71 21.56
N THR A 66 7.15 -5.60 21.04
CA THR A 66 8.38 -5.56 20.23
C THR A 66 9.29 -4.44 20.73
N PHE A 67 10.60 -4.63 20.66
CA PHE A 67 11.54 -3.54 20.84
C PHE A 67 11.73 -2.78 19.54
N VAL A 68 11.82 -1.47 19.66
CA VAL A 68 12.05 -0.55 18.53
C VAL A 68 13.25 0.34 18.83
N ASN A 69 14.17 0.40 17.89
CA ASN A 69 15.31 1.31 17.92
C ASN A 69 15.39 2.11 16.62
N ALA A 70 16.49 2.85 16.43
CA ALA A 70 16.71 3.64 15.23
C ALA A 70 16.81 2.80 13.93
N TRP A 71 17.03 1.48 14.03
CA TRP A 71 17.15 0.57 12.90
C TRP A 71 15.85 -0.07 12.47
N GLY A 72 14.97 -0.32 13.43
CA GLY A 72 13.70 -0.98 13.16
C GLY A 72 13.12 -1.64 14.40
N GLU A 73 12.47 -2.75 14.19
CA GLU A 73 11.64 -3.45 15.16
C GLU A 73 12.02 -4.91 15.27
N THR A 74 11.99 -5.48 16.48
CA THR A 74 12.27 -6.91 16.71
C THR A 74 11.07 -7.78 16.33
N LEU A 75 11.29 -9.10 16.30
CA LEU A 75 10.18 -10.05 16.37
C LEU A 75 9.33 -9.81 17.62
N PRO A 76 8.02 -10.12 17.57
CA PRO A 76 7.13 -9.98 18.72
C PRO A 76 7.42 -11.00 19.80
N PHE A 77 7.24 -10.58 21.03
CA PHE A 77 7.05 -11.47 22.18
C PHE A 77 5.58 -11.41 22.57
N GLU A 78 4.87 -12.51 22.40
CA GLU A 78 3.43 -12.60 22.63
C GLU A 78 3.14 -13.19 24.02
N GLN A 79 2.17 -12.60 24.70
CA GLN A 79 1.61 -13.07 25.96
C GLN A 79 0.09 -13.07 25.90
N THR A 80 -0.53 -13.93 26.70
CA THR A 80 -1.98 -14.06 26.78
C THR A 80 -2.47 -13.62 28.15
N ILE A 81 -3.59 -12.88 28.18
CA ILE A 81 -4.29 -12.52 29.40
C ILE A 81 -5.79 -12.76 29.25
N THR A 82 -6.42 -13.32 30.29
CA THR A 82 -7.87 -13.54 30.32
C THR A 82 -8.51 -12.58 31.30
N LEU A 83 -9.46 -11.79 30.81
CA LEU A 83 -10.29 -10.91 31.64
C LEU A 83 -11.54 -11.68 32.08
N SER A 84 -11.68 -11.89 33.38
CA SER A 84 -12.85 -12.53 33.98
C SER A 84 -14.03 -11.58 34.19
N ALA A 85 -13.77 -10.28 34.14
CA ALA A 85 -14.77 -9.19 34.19
C ALA A 85 -14.38 -8.12 33.18
N ALA A 86 -15.36 -7.29 32.78
CA ALA A 86 -15.09 -6.13 31.94
C ALA A 86 -14.08 -5.20 32.61
N GLY A 87 -13.08 -4.70 31.84
CA GLY A 87 -12.00 -3.90 32.40
C GLY A 87 -10.96 -3.48 31.37
N GLY A 88 -9.70 -3.51 31.76
CA GLY A 88 -8.57 -3.19 30.90
C GLY A 88 -7.35 -4.08 31.17
N ILE A 89 -6.31 -3.88 30.38
CA ILE A 89 -5.04 -4.61 30.46
C ILE A 89 -3.93 -3.60 30.73
N VAL A 90 -3.20 -3.80 31.82
CA VAL A 90 -2.00 -3.01 32.13
C VAL A 90 -0.79 -3.80 31.65
N VAL A 91 0.01 -3.17 30.81
CA VAL A 91 1.31 -3.67 30.37
C VAL A 91 2.39 -2.90 31.12
N THR A 92 3.29 -3.60 31.80
CA THR A 92 4.39 -2.98 32.55
C THR A 92 5.71 -3.48 31.99
N GLY A 93 6.61 -2.55 31.70
CA GLY A 93 7.98 -2.81 31.29
C GLY A 93 8.95 -2.72 32.47
N SER A 94 9.83 -3.71 32.62
CA SER A 94 10.90 -3.73 33.61
C SER A 94 12.23 -4.05 32.93
N SER A 95 13.31 -3.39 33.37
CA SER A 95 14.66 -3.61 32.84
C SER A 95 14.74 -3.48 31.30
N LEU A 96 13.98 -2.52 30.75
CA LEU A 96 14.01 -2.21 29.33
C LEU A 96 15.36 -1.59 28.94
N PRO A 97 15.90 -1.92 27.75
CA PRO A 97 17.13 -1.26 27.26
C PRO A 97 16.95 0.27 27.13
N PRO A 98 17.94 1.09 27.52
CA PRO A 98 17.74 2.54 27.67
C PRO A 98 17.52 3.31 26.36
N SER A 99 17.89 2.75 25.23
CA SER A 99 17.75 3.40 23.90
C SER A 99 16.63 2.81 23.03
N VAL A 100 15.70 2.10 23.68
CA VAL A 100 14.67 1.32 22.98
C VAL A 100 13.30 1.76 23.42
N SER A 101 12.37 1.95 22.49
CA SER A 101 10.94 2.02 22.78
C SER A 101 10.28 0.67 22.55
N VAL A 102 9.10 0.47 23.12
CA VAL A 102 8.31 -0.76 22.96
C VAL A 102 7.02 -0.43 22.24
N ASN A 103 6.78 -1.10 21.11
CA ASN A 103 5.48 -1.11 20.50
C ASN A 103 4.64 -2.24 21.10
N LEU A 104 3.37 -1.95 21.36
CA LEU A 104 2.41 -2.88 21.93
C LEU A 104 1.31 -3.14 20.92
N TYR A 105 0.97 -4.40 20.73
CA TYR A 105 -0.06 -4.87 19.79
C TYR A 105 -1.09 -5.66 20.55
N PHE A 106 -2.38 -5.40 20.32
CA PHE A 106 -3.50 -6.06 21.00
C PHE A 106 -4.42 -6.72 19.99
N GLY A 107 -4.92 -7.89 20.32
CA GLY A 107 -5.87 -8.65 19.51
C GLY A 107 -6.62 -9.69 20.34
N THR A 108 -7.66 -10.26 19.74
CA THR A 108 -8.42 -11.39 20.30
C THR A 108 -8.06 -12.73 19.67
N ASN A 109 -7.20 -12.71 18.65
CA ASN A 109 -6.70 -13.91 17.97
C ASN A 109 -5.18 -13.91 18.02
N GLN A 110 -4.62 -15.07 18.31
CA GLN A 110 -3.17 -15.28 18.38
C GLN A 110 -2.49 -15.01 17.02
N GLY A 111 -1.39 -14.28 17.04
CA GLY A 111 -0.62 -13.92 15.84
C GLY A 111 -1.32 -12.95 14.91
N GLN A 112 -2.46 -12.37 15.32
CA GLN A 112 -3.25 -11.42 14.53
C GLN A 112 -3.55 -10.14 15.31
N GLU A 113 -2.64 -9.75 16.19
CA GLU A 113 -2.72 -8.51 16.95
C GLU A 113 -2.44 -7.34 16.01
N VAL A 114 -3.46 -6.54 15.75
CA VAL A 114 -3.42 -5.48 14.73
C VAL A 114 -3.68 -4.08 15.28
N ASN A 115 -4.09 -3.98 16.55
CA ASN A 115 -4.29 -2.70 17.22
C ASN A 115 -2.99 -2.27 17.89
N ALA A 116 -2.18 -1.49 17.18
CA ALA A 116 -0.83 -1.12 17.58
C ALA A 116 -0.77 0.23 18.31
N PHE A 117 0.01 0.28 19.38
CA PHE A 117 0.37 1.49 20.11
C PHE A 117 1.88 1.70 19.98
N ILE A 118 2.27 2.57 19.05
CA ILE A 118 3.67 2.85 18.74
C ILE A 118 4.31 3.65 19.87
N GLY A 119 5.38 3.10 20.43
CA GLY A 119 6.05 3.70 21.59
C GLY A 119 5.21 3.60 22.88
N GLY A 120 4.37 2.56 23.01
CA GLY A 120 3.52 2.33 24.17
C GLY A 120 4.28 2.32 25.50
N LEU A 121 5.54 1.83 25.50
CA LEU A 121 6.50 2.03 26.60
C LEU A 121 7.74 2.72 26.04
N ASN A 122 8.25 3.70 26.74
CA ASN A 122 9.45 4.42 26.31
C ASN A 122 10.29 4.86 27.53
N PRO A 123 11.31 4.05 27.91
CA PRO A 123 12.17 4.36 29.05
C PRO A 123 13.09 5.57 28.80
N ALA A 124 13.30 5.97 27.55
CA ALA A 124 14.14 7.12 27.20
C ALA A 124 13.40 8.47 27.32
N MET A 125 12.08 8.46 27.52
CA MET A 125 11.33 9.71 27.77
C MET A 125 11.61 10.26 29.18
N ASN A 126 11.38 11.54 29.33
CA ASN A 126 11.44 12.20 30.63
C ASN A 126 10.09 12.87 30.94
N PRO A 127 9.28 12.32 31.86
CA PRO A 127 9.48 11.10 32.68
C PRO A 127 9.41 9.82 31.84
N PRO A 128 10.10 8.72 32.26
CA PRO A 128 10.04 7.44 31.58
C PRO A 128 8.63 6.86 31.56
N VAL A 129 8.19 6.36 30.39
CA VAL A 129 6.92 5.63 30.26
C VAL A 129 7.20 4.14 30.37
N THR A 130 6.95 3.58 31.56
CA THR A 130 7.19 2.15 31.85
C THR A 130 5.91 1.34 32.03
N SER A 131 4.75 1.98 31.95
CA SER A 131 3.45 1.33 32.04
C SER A 131 2.48 1.90 31.02
N PHE A 132 1.67 1.03 30.42
CA PHE A 132 0.62 1.39 29.46
C PHE A 132 -0.66 0.66 29.83
N THR A 133 -1.81 1.35 29.80
CA THR A 133 -3.12 0.73 30.07
C THR A 133 -3.95 0.72 28.80
N TYR A 134 -4.28 -0.48 28.35
CA TYR A 134 -5.23 -0.70 27.24
C TYR A 134 -6.64 -0.84 27.81
N THR A 135 -7.52 0.08 27.46
CA THR A 135 -8.91 0.14 27.95
C THR A 135 -9.94 -0.07 26.84
N GLY A 136 -9.49 -0.50 25.64
CA GLY A 136 -10.32 -0.63 24.44
C GLY A 136 -10.24 0.59 23.52
N GLN A 137 -9.32 1.53 23.77
CA GLN A 137 -9.07 2.65 22.87
C GLN A 137 -8.55 2.18 21.53
N ALA A 138 -8.90 2.90 20.47
CA ALA A 138 -8.38 2.63 19.14
C ALA A 138 -6.88 2.96 19.08
N GLY A 139 -6.09 2.02 18.57
CA GLY A 139 -4.70 2.22 18.20
C GLY A 139 -4.54 2.45 16.70
N ILE A 140 -3.31 2.44 16.25
CA ILE A 140 -2.99 2.43 14.83
C ILE A 140 -3.12 1.00 14.32
N TYR A 141 -3.81 0.79 13.22
CA TYR A 141 -3.82 -0.52 12.58
C TYR A 141 -2.44 -0.83 12.01
N ARG A 142 -1.80 -1.86 12.55
CA ARG A 142 -0.50 -2.35 12.10
C ARG A 142 -0.36 -3.83 12.44
N PRO A 143 -0.04 -4.71 11.48
CA PRO A 143 0.25 -6.11 11.78
C PRO A 143 1.54 -6.23 12.59
N ILE A 144 1.63 -7.27 13.39
CA ILE A 144 2.86 -7.63 14.11
C ILE A 144 4.01 -7.89 13.12
N PRO A 145 5.27 -7.60 13.50
CA PRO A 145 6.43 -7.88 12.68
C PRO A 145 6.61 -9.39 12.42
N LEU A 146 6.83 -9.76 11.17
CA LEU A 146 7.12 -11.14 10.78
C LEU A 146 8.63 -11.48 10.81
N TYR A 147 9.49 -10.47 10.92
CA TYR A 147 10.95 -10.60 11.02
C TYR A 147 11.52 -9.42 11.82
N SER A 148 12.73 -9.64 12.36
CA SER A 148 13.46 -8.60 13.08
C SER A 148 14.33 -7.79 12.12
N ASN A 149 14.31 -6.47 12.27
CA ASN A 149 15.25 -5.54 11.63
C ASN A 149 15.80 -4.50 12.63
N ALA A 150 15.61 -4.74 13.91
CA ALA A 150 16.24 -3.97 14.98
C ALA A 150 17.68 -4.44 15.17
N TRP A 151 18.61 -3.81 14.47
CA TRP A 151 20.03 -4.12 14.59
C TRP A 151 20.62 -3.47 15.83
N LEU A 152 21.52 -4.19 16.50
CA LEU A 152 22.32 -3.61 17.57
C LEU A 152 23.30 -2.59 16.98
N PRO A 153 23.55 -1.48 17.68
CA PRO A 153 24.61 -0.54 17.32
C PRO A 153 25.96 -1.26 17.37
N ASP A 154 26.78 -1.02 16.36
CA ASP A 154 28.17 -1.45 16.39
C ASP A 154 28.97 -0.60 17.40
N THR A 155 29.96 -1.22 18.06
CA THR A 155 30.80 -0.56 19.05
C THR A 155 31.73 0.52 18.44
N ASP A 156 31.96 0.48 17.15
CA ASP A 156 32.88 1.38 16.45
C ASP A 156 32.24 2.63 15.82
N GLY A 157 30.94 2.85 16.00
CA GLY A 157 30.26 4.07 15.56
C GLY A 157 30.12 4.25 14.05
N GLN A 158 30.46 3.25 13.24
CA GLN A 158 30.39 3.30 11.76
C GLN A 158 29.05 2.90 11.18
N ILE A 159 27.99 3.01 11.94
CA ILE A 159 26.66 2.50 11.53
C ILE A 159 25.92 3.52 10.68
N VAL A 160 25.46 3.07 9.54
CA VAL A 160 24.49 3.82 8.75
C VAL A 160 23.13 3.78 9.45
N ALA A 161 22.64 4.92 9.88
CA ALA A 161 21.35 5.03 10.57
C ALA A 161 20.19 4.44 9.74
N ALA A 162 19.23 3.81 10.42
CA ALA A 162 18.05 3.19 9.75
C ALA A 162 17.36 4.17 8.79
N GLY A 163 17.14 5.41 9.20
CA GLY A 163 16.56 6.45 8.34
C GLY A 163 17.34 6.71 7.05
N THR A 164 18.65 6.46 7.06
CA THR A 164 19.50 6.56 5.86
C THR A 164 19.24 5.39 4.91
N PHE A 165 19.06 4.16 5.43
CA PHE A 165 18.67 3.01 4.60
C PHE A 165 17.31 3.20 3.96
N TYR A 166 16.31 3.68 4.70
CA TYR A 166 14.99 3.99 4.16
C TYR A 166 15.05 5.10 3.09
N ARG A 167 15.86 6.13 3.31
CA ARG A 167 16.10 7.15 2.29
C ARG A 167 16.72 6.56 1.03
N TRP A 168 17.75 5.74 1.16
CA TRP A 168 18.40 5.08 0.01
C TRP A 168 17.44 4.13 -0.71
N MET A 169 16.60 3.44 0.03
CA MET A 169 15.56 2.58 -0.56
C MET A 169 14.57 3.38 -1.40
N ASN A 170 14.08 4.50 -0.88
CA ASN A 170 13.20 5.39 -1.62
C ASN A 170 13.89 5.98 -2.86
N GLU A 171 15.15 6.41 -2.74
CA GLU A 171 15.96 6.86 -3.87
C GLU A 171 16.17 5.74 -4.91
N GLY A 172 16.38 4.51 -4.47
CA GLY A 172 16.54 3.33 -5.33
C GLY A 172 15.27 2.99 -6.08
N LEU A 173 14.14 2.95 -5.40
CA LEU A 173 12.83 2.74 -6.00
C LEU A 173 12.53 3.80 -7.07
N ASP A 174 12.79 5.07 -6.77
CA ASP A 174 12.62 6.17 -7.72
C ASP A 174 13.56 6.04 -8.93
N HIS A 175 14.81 5.67 -8.71
CA HIS A 175 15.80 5.48 -9.77
C HIS A 175 15.37 4.36 -10.73
N ILE A 176 14.98 3.20 -10.18
CA ILE A 176 14.50 2.06 -10.94
C ILE A 176 13.22 2.42 -11.71
N ALA A 177 12.25 3.07 -11.04
CA ALA A 177 11.00 3.47 -11.66
C ALA A 177 11.20 4.43 -12.84
N ARG A 178 12.05 5.44 -12.68
CA ARG A 178 12.37 6.39 -13.78
C ARG A 178 13.03 5.67 -14.94
N SER A 179 13.95 4.77 -14.69
CA SER A 179 14.66 4.00 -15.72
C SER A 179 13.73 3.01 -16.45
N MET A 180 12.73 2.47 -15.78
CA MET A 180 11.77 1.50 -16.34
C MET A 180 10.44 2.11 -16.79
N GLY A 181 10.27 3.43 -16.70
CA GLY A 181 9.06 4.14 -17.11
C GLY A 181 7.89 4.00 -16.15
N GLY A 182 8.16 3.77 -14.86
CA GLY A 182 7.16 3.72 -13.79
C GLY A 182 6.47 2.37 -13.61
N ILE A 183 5.66 2.29 -12.57
CA ILE A 183 4.78 1.16 -12.26
C ILE A 183 3.48 1.33 -13.04
N VAL A 184 3.08 0.33 -13.81
CA VAL A 184 1.78 0.33 -14.47
C VAL A 184 0.72 -0.05 -13.44
N ASP A 185 -0.26 0.82 -13.25
CA ASP A 185 -1.29 0.63 -12.24
C ASP A 185 -2.61 1.27 -12.69
N ARG A 186 -3.66 1.05 -11.92
CA ARG A 186 -5.01 1.60 -12.12
C ARG A 186 -5.51 2.27 -10.85
N SER A 187 -6.42 3.23 -11.01
CA SER A 187 -7.11 3.88 -9.91
C SER A 187 -8.41 4.51 -10.40
N GLY A 188 -9.08 5.24 -9.54
CA GLY A 188 -10.33 5.90 -9.91
C GLY A 188 -10.56 7.20 -9.15
N ILE A 189 -11.51 7.96 -9.67
CA ILE A 189 -11.95 9.24 -9.13
C ILE A 189 -13.47 9.17 -8.95
N SER A 190 -13.94 9.59 -7.79
CA SER A 190 -15.36 9.84 -7.54
C SER A 190 -15.73 11.18 -8.15
N THR A 191 -16.59 11.18 -9.16
CA THR A 191 -16.98 12.43 -9.84
C THR A 191 -18.05 13.18 -9.06
N VAL A 192 -18.14 14.46 -9.35
CA VAL A 192 -19.17 15.36 -8.84
C VAL A 192 -19.93 15.97 -10.02
N TYR A 193 -21.25 16.03 -9.93
CA TYR A 193 -22.09 16.64 -10.96
C TYR A 193 -21.59 18.04 -11.35
N GLY A 194 -21.51 18.27 -12.64
CA GLY A 194 -21.08 19.57 -13.18
C GLY A 194 -19.59 19.88 -13.02
N ARG A 195 -18.79 18.91 -12.52
CA ARG A 195 -17.34 19.06 -12.40
C ARG A 195 -16.64 18.33 -13.53
N GLY A 196 -15.79 19.02 -14.26
CA GLY A 196 -15.01 18.47 -15.37
C GLY A 196 -13.50 18.42 -15.13
N SER A 197 -13.00 18.88 -13.96
CA SER A 197 -11.57 18.93 -13.68
C SER A 197 -11.23 18.24 -12.37
N TYR A 198 -10.28 17.29 -12.40
CA TYR A 198 -9.88 16.46 -11.28
C TYR A 198 -8.37 16.37 -11.17
N THR A 199 -7.84 16.72 -9.99
CA THR A 199 -6.40 16.63 -9.71
C THR A 199 -6.05 15.23 -9.24
N LEU A 200 -5.06 14.62 -9.88
CA LEU A 200 -4.52 13.33 -9.46
C LEU A 200 -3.45 13.50 -8.36
N PRO A 201 -3.23 12.47 -7.54
CA PRO A 201 -2.08 12.42 -6.65
C PRO A 201 -0.77 12.65 -7.41
N SER A 202 0.20 13.34 -6.80
CA SER A 202 1.43 13.78 -7.44
C SER A 202 2.37 12.65 -7.90
N TYR A 203 2.17 11.44 -7.40
CA TYR A 203 2.97 10.27 -7.79
C TYR A 203 2.54 9.65 -9.14
N TRP A 204 1.39 10.03 -9.70
CA TRP A 204 1.03 9.65 -11.07
C TRP A 204 1.86 10.46 -12.07
N THR A 205 2.45 9.77 -13.05
CA THR A 205 3.33 10.40 -14.06
C THR A 205 2.70 10.44 -15.44
N LYS A 206 1.82 9.48 -15.74
CA LYS A 206 1.15 9.40 -17.04
C LYS A 206 -0.14 8.60 -16.92
N ILE A 207 -1.19 9.05 -17.59
CA ILE A 207 -2.42 8.28 -17.81
C ILE A 207 -2.40 7.79 -19.25
N THR A 208 -2.69 6.51 -19.43
CA THR A 208 -2.74 5.89 -20.76
C THR A 208 -4.16 5.67 -21.24
N ASN A 209 -5.03 5.27 -20.34
CA ASN A 209 -6.42 4.96 -20.64
C ASN A 209 -7.32 5.51 -19.55
N MET A 210 -8.54 5.87 -19.94
CA MET A 210 -9.55 6.37 -19.02
C MET A 210 -10.94 5.87 -19.42
N TRP A 211 -11.79 5.64 -18.43
CA TRP A 211 -13.17 5.17 -18.59
C TRP A 211 -14.10 5.96 -17.68
N TYR A 212 -15.28 6.29 -18.18
CA TYR A 212 -16.36 6.88 -17.41
C TYR A 212 -17.56 5.92 -17.44
N ASP A 213 -18.01 5.48 -16.26
CA ASP A 213 -19.09 4.49 -16.11
C ASP A 213 -18.90 3.24 -17.00
N GLY A 214 -17.65 2.76 -17.13
CA GLY A 214 -17.30 1.61 -17.97
C GLY A 214 -17.05 1.94 -19.45
N TRP A 215 -17.41 3.12 -19.92
CA TRP A 215 -17.18 3.53 -21.30
C TRP A 215 -15.81 4.16 -21.50
N PRO A 216 -15.04 3.77 -22.52
CA PRO A 216 -13.73 4.35 -22.78
C PRO A 216 -13.85 5.82 -23.18
N LEU A 217 -12.98 6.65 -22.60
CA LEU A 217 -12.81 8.03 -22.99
C LEU A 217 -11.70 8.16 -24.03
N TYR A 218 -11.91 9.03 -25.00
CA TYR A 218 -10.89 9.33 -26.01
C TYR A 218 -10.01 10.50 -25.53
N ALA A 219 -8.69 10.34 -25.67
CA ALA A 219 -7.76 11.43 -25.40
C ALA A 219 -7.91 12.51 -26.46
N ASP A 220 -8.24 13.72 -26.03
CA ASP A 220 -8.31 14.90 -26.87
C ASP A 220 -7.24 15.91 -26.46
N TYR A 221 -6.29 16.16 -27.34
CA TYR A 221 -5.17 17.06 -27.06
C TYR A 221 -5.47 18.52 -27.43
N ARG A 222 -6.71 18.83 -27.83
CA ARG A 222 -7.10 20.20 -28.14
C ARG A 222 -7.15 21.04 -26.85
N LYS A 223 -6.31 22.07 -26.81
CA LYS A 223 -6.14 22.97 -25.64
C LYS A 223 -7.37 23.79 -25.26
N ASN A 224 -8.45 23.74 -26.05
CA ASN A 224 -9.61 24.62 -25.90
C ASN A 224 -10.80 23.96 -25.19
N MET A 225 -10.62 22.84 -24.51
CA MET A 225 -11.71 22.14 -23.79
C MET A 225 -12.34 22.98 -22.68
N PHE A 226 -11.62 23.95 -22.11
CA PHE A 226 -12.18 24.88 -21.11
C PHE A 226 -13.47 25.59 -21.55
N TYR A 227 -13.63 25.87 -22.83
CA TYR A 227 -14.81 26.57 -23.35
C TYR A 227 -16.03 25.66 -23.52
N TYR A 228 -15.86 24.35 -23.53
CA TYR A 228 -16.92 23.36 -23.73
C TYR A 228 -17.34 22.67 -22.42
N ASN A 229 -16.68 22.99 -21.31
CA ASN A 229 -16.90 22.33 -20.02
C ASN A 229 -18.16 22.78 -19.26
N ALA A 230 -18.99 23.65 -19.83
CA ALA A 230 -20.14 24.20 -19.12
C ALA A 230 -21.39 23.32 -19.13
N ILE A 231 -21.41 22.23 -19.90
CA ILE A 231 -22.61 21.39 -20.06
C ILE A 231 -22.36 20.03 -19.43
N PRO A 232 -23.10 19.65 -18.37
CA PRO A 232 -23.06 18.29 -17.85
C PRO A 232 -23.58 17.26 -18.86
N GLY A 233 -22.98 16.09 -18.90
CA GLY A 233 -23.37 15.00 -19.78
C GLY A 233 -22.45 13.78 -19.62
N ILE A 234 -22.68 12.76 -20.44
CA ILE A 234 -21.83 11.58 -20.45
C ILE A 234 -20.45 11.98 -20.97
N ALA A 235 -19.42 11.91 -20.10
CA ALA A 235 -18.06 12.20 -20.50
C ALA A 235 -17.61 11.22 -21.59
N CYS A 236 -17.10 11.72 -22.71
CA CYS A 236 -16.62 10.93 -23.82
C CYS A 236 -15.15 11.22 -24.19
N ASN A 237 -14.64 12.37 -23.78
CA ASN A 237 -13.26 12.78 -24.01
C ASN A 237 -12.56 13.22 -22.73
N PHE A 238 -11.25 13.12 -22.72
CA PHE A 238 -10.42 13.68 -21.64
C PHE A 238 -9.16 14.33 -22.20
N THR A 239 -8.63 15.27 -21.46
CA THR A 239 -7.29 15.84 -21.66
C THR A 239 -6.53 15.85 -20.36
N MET A 240 -5.22 15.91 -20.45
CA MET A 240 -4.33 15.99 -19.29
C MET A 240 -3.52 17.27 -19.36
N ASN A 241 -3.55 18.03 -18.29
CA ASN A 241 -2.73 19.20 -18.09
C ASN A 241 -1.82 19.01 -16.88
N GLN A 242 -0.69 19.67 -16.88
CA GLN A 242 0.17 19.74 -15.70
C GLN A 242 0.05 21.11 -15.08
N VAL A 243 -0.51 21.18 -13.86
CA VAL A 243 -0.70 22.41 -13.12
C VAL A 243 0.01 22.30 -11.77
N ALA A 244 0.94 23.20 -11.49
CA ALA A 244 1.72 23.23 -10.26
C ALA A 244 2.36 21.85 -9.89
N GLY A 245 2.89 21.14 -10.90
CA GLY A 245 3.55 19.84 -10.72
C GLY A 245 2.61 18.66 -10.53
N LYS A 246 1.29 18.86 -10.60
CA LYS A 246 0.28 17.80 -10.49
C LYS A 246 -0.38 17.57 -11.85
N ILE A 247 -0.75 16.33 -12.13
CA ILE A 247 -1.59 16.01 -13.28
C ILE A 247 -3.03 16.40 -12.95
N VAL A 248 -3.61 17.23 -13.80
CA VAL A 248 -5.02 17.54 -13.80
C VAL A 248 -5.67 16.89 -14.99
N VAL A 249 -6.67 16.07 -14.74
CA VAL A 249 -7.50 15.46 -15.77
C VAL A 249 -8.73 16.31 -15.97
N GLU A 250 -9.00 16.65 -17.20
CA GLU A 250 -10.22 17.35 -17.60
C GLU A 250 -11.05 16.45 -18.49
N THR A 251 -12.34 16.32 -18.17
CA THR A 251 -13.29 15.49 -18.92
C THR A 251 -14.30 16.38 -19.63
N TRP A 252 -14.73 15.95 -20.80
CA TRP A 252 -15.77 16.63 -21.56
C TRP A 252 -16.75 15.63 -22.18
N PRO A 253 -18.06 15.87 -22.06
CA PRO A 253 -18.72 16.84 -21.15
C PRO A 253 -18.31 16.71 -19.69
N GLN A 254 -18.72 17.67 -18.85
CA GLN A 254 -18.63 17.55 -17.40
C GLN A 254 -19.45 16.35 -16.92
N SER A 255 -19.10 15.78 -15.76
CA SER A 255 -19.84 14.66 -15.21
C SER A 255 -21.33 14.99 -15.04
N GLU A 256 -22.19 14.13 -15.58
CA GLU A 256 -23.65 14.26 -15.47
C GLU A 256 -24.20 13.79 -14.12
N ARG A 257 -23.39 13.11 -13.31
CA ARG A 257 -23.78 12.65 -11.98
C ARG A 257 -22.65 12.76 -10.97
N THR A 258 -23.06 12.89 -9.72
CA THR A 258 -22.16 12.65 -8.60
C THR A 258 -22.04 11.14 -8.39
N ALA A 259 -20.82 10.65 -8.18
CA ALA A 259 -20.58 9.26 -7.84
C ALA A 259 -21.34 8.86 -6.57
N ASN A 260 -21.84 7.63 -6.56
CA ASN A 260 -22.57 7.13 -5.40
C ASN A 260 -21.64 6.92 -4.21
N ALA A 261 -22.20 7.08 -3.03
CA ALA A 261 -21.53 6.79 -1.78
C ALA A 261 -22.36 5.82 -0.94
N THR A 262 -21.69 4.93 -0.25
CA THR A 262 -22.25 4.00 0.72
C THR A 262 -21.36 3.93 1.95
N THR A 263 -21.65 3.07 2.90
CA THR A 263 -20.82 2.85 4.07
C THR A 263 -20.59 1.37 4.30
N LEU A 264 -19.47 1.02 4.93
CA LEU A 264 -19.24 -0.33 5.41
C LEU A 264 -20.34 -0.74 6.40
N SER A 265 -20.92 -1.91 6.22
CA SER A 265 -21.88 -2.51 7.16
C SER A 265 -21.21 -3.39 8.23
N ALA A 266 -19.92 -3.65 8.06
CA ALA A 266 -19.07 -4.38 9.02
C ALA A 266 -17.64 -3.83 8.94
N PRO A 267 -16.82 -3.98 10.00
CA PRO A 267 -15.39 -3.66 9.93
C PRO A 267 -14.70 -4.47 8.83
N MET A 268 -13.67 -3.89 8.22
CA MET A 268 -12.91 -4.50 7.14
C MET A 268 -11.43 -4.55 7.52
N LEU A 269 -10.85 -5.75 7.56
CA LEU A 269 -9.45 -5.97 7.88
C LEU A 269 -8.57 -5.82 6.63
N VAL A 270 -7.25 -5.68 6.80
CA VAL A 270 -6.30 -5.47 5.68
C VAL A 270 -6.32 -6.61 4.67
N GLY A 271 -6.48 -7.85 5.14
CA GLY A 271 -6.49 -9.05 4.29
C GLY A 271 -7.86 -9.39 3.66
N ASP A 272 -8.90 -8.62 3.97
CA ASP A 272 -10.23 -8.96 3.48
C ASP A 272 -10.34 -8.71 1.97
N THR A 273 -10.87 -9.70 1.27
CA THR A 273 -11.16 -9.66 -0.17
C THR A 273 -12.63 -9.34 -0.45
N VAL A 274 -13.40 -9.04 0.59
CA VAL A 274 -14.81 -8.68 0.52
C VAL A 274 -15.05 -7.43 1.38
N ALA A 275 -15.71 -6.43 0.83
CA ALA A 275 -16.24 -5.30 1.57
C ALA A 275 -17.76 -5.43 1.68
N ASN A 276 -18.26 -5.65 2.90
CA ASN A 276 -19.68 -5.63 3.18
C ASN A 276 -20.15 -4.18 3.35
N VAL A 277 -21.19 -3.81 2.63
CA VAL A 277 -21.71 -2.44 2.59
C VAL A 277 -23.22 -2.41 2.83
N VAL A 278 -23.72 -1.26 3.21
CA VAL A 278 -25.17 -1.08 3.41
C VAL A 278 -25.90 -1.26 2.09
N ASN A 279 -25.35 -0.74 1.00
CA ASN A 279 -25.89 -0.90 -0.35
C ASN A 279 -24.78 -0.62 -1.38
N THR A 280 -24.57 -1.51 -2.35
CA THR A 280 -23.54 -1.34 -3.37
C THR A 280 -23.92 -0.31 -4.41
N ASN A 281 -25.21 -0.13 -4.68
CA ASN A 281 -25.65 0.86 -5.65
C ASN A 281 -27.16 1.14 -5.53
N PRO A 282 -27.59 2.20 -4.86
CA PRO A 282 -29.01 2.54 -4.73
C PRO A 282 -29.68 2.98 -6.04
N THR A 283 -28.92 3.28 -7.09
CA THR A 283 -29.47 3.84 -8.34
C THR A 283 -28.93 3.19 -9.61
N ALA A 284 -28.05 2.20 -9.51
CA ALA A 284 -27.42 1.65 -10.70
C ALA A 284 -28.34 0.76 -11.50
N ASP A 285 -28.30 1.02 -12.75
CA ASP A 285 -28.69 0.12 -13.80
C ASP A 285 -27.93 -1.21 -13.61
N THR A 286 -28.63 -2.24 -13.16
CA THR A 286 -28.05 -3.56 -12.80
C THR A 286 -27.39 -4.29 -13.97
N ASN A 287 -27.32 -3.66 -15.13
CA ASN A 287 -26.82 -4.24 -16.38
C ASN A 287 -25.40 -3.84 -16.78
N VAL A 288 -24.75 -2.92 -16.06
CA VAL A 288 -23.47 -2.38 -16.50
C VAL A 288 -22.39 -2.59 -15.45
N VAL A 289 -21.52 -3.55 -15.73
CA VAL A 289 -20.19 -3.76 -15.16
C VAL A 289 -20.12 -4.14 -13.67
N ASN A 290 -20.07 -5.44 -13.43
CA ASN A 290 -19.72 -6.00 -12.12
C ASN A 290 -18.25 -5.77 -11.69
N ILE A 291 -17.53 -4.90 -12.37
CA ILE A 291 -16.09 -4.67 -12.18
C ILE A 291 -15.87 -3.17 -12.04
N GLY A 292 -15.12 -2.75 -11.04
CA GLY A 292 -14.86 -1.33 -10.87
C GLY A 292 -13.86 -0.99 -9.79
N VAL A 293 -13.75 0.28 -9.50
CA VAL A 293 -12.91 0.83 -8.44
C VAL A 293 -13.78 1.55 -7.42
N VAL A 294 -13.53 1.30 -6.16
CA VAL A 294 -14.09 2.06 -5.05
C VAL A 294 -12.98 2.73 -4.25
N MET A 295 -13.27 3.87 -3.67
CA MET A 295 -12.39 4.60 -2.77
C MET A 295 -12.99 4.55 -1.36
N ILE A 296 -12.21 4.10 -0.40
CA ILE A 296 -12.56 4.08 1.02
C ILE A 296 -11.84 5.25 1.68
N MET A 297 -12.54 6.12 2.36
CA MET A 297 -11.95 7.28 3.01
C MET A 297 -12.75 7.70 4.25
N ASP A 298 -12.06 7.77 5.38
CA ASP A 298 -12.55 8.41 6.59
C ASP A 298 -11.43 9.26 7.18
N PRO A 299 -11.52 10.59 7.09
CA PRO A 299 -10.51 11.50 7.62
C PRO A 299 -10.28 11.37 9.14
N ASN A 300 -11.26 10.83 9.88
CA ASN A 300 -11.13 10.59 11.32
C ASN A 300 -10.27 9.36 11.65
N GLN A 301 -10.14 8.43 10.69
CA GLN A 301 -9.31 7.24 10.86
C GLN A 301 -7.94 7.41 10.16
N TYR A 302 -7.95 7.85 8.91
CA TYR A 302 -6.74 7.99 8.11
C TYR A 302 -6.84 9.21 7.17
N ASN A 303 -5.77 10.00 7.09
CA ASN A 303 -5.69 11.18 6.22
C ASN A 303 -5.57 10.84 4.72
N THR A 304 -5.38 9.57 4.38
CA THR A 304 -5.21 9.14 2.99
C THR A 304 -6.25 8.09 2.63
N PRO A 305 -6.85 8.16 1.42
CA PRO A 305 -7.80 7.16 0.97
C PRO A 305 -7.11 5.82 0.67
N GLU A 306 -7.92 4.79 0.57
CA GLU A 306 -7.55 3.51 -0.05
C GLU A 306 -8.41 3.29 -1.29
N TRP A 307 -7.78 2.88 -2.40
CA TRP A 307 -8.48 2.42 -3.59
C TRP A 307 -8.49 0.90 -3.64
N CYS A 308 -9.66 0.34 -3.93
CA CYS A 308 -9.87 -1.09 -4.09
C CYS A 308 -10.49 -1.34 -5.47
N PHE A 309 -9.93 -2.30 -6.20
CA PHE A 309 -10.54 -2.81 -7.42
C PHE A 309 -11.38 -4.04 -7.04
N PHE A 310 -12.61 -4.09 -7.51
CA PHE A 310 -13.50 -5.24 -7.32
C PHE A 310 -13.84 -5.92 -8.65
N GLU A 311 -13.94 -7.24 -8.64
CA GLU A 311 -14.27 -8.02 -9.83
C GLU A 311 -15.73 -8.46 -9.87
N ASN A 312 -16.44 -8.32 -8.76
CA ASN A 312 -17.87 -8.61 -8.68
C ASN A 312 -18.53 -7.82 -7.56
N GLN A 313 -19.81 -7.55 -7.70
CA GLN A 313 -20.64 -6.92 -6.68
C GLN A 313 -22.00 -7.62 -6.52
N THR A 314 -22.51 -7.58 -5.31
CA THR A 314 -23.89 -7.94 -4.96
C THR A 314 -24.62 -6.69 -4.48
N GLY A 315 -25.92 -6.79 -4.13
CA GLY A 315 -26.64 -5.65 -3.56
C GLY A 315 -26.04 -5.09 -2.26
N THR A 316 -25.18 -5.85 -1.56
CA THR A 316 -24.64 -5.50 -0.23
C THR A 316 -23.17 -5.80 -0.06
N SER A 317 -22.45 -6.14 -1.12
CA SER A 317 -21.00 -6.40 -1.01
C SER A 317 -20.26 -6.17 -2.33
N TYR A 318 -18.99 -5.73 -2.21
CA TYR A 318 -18.00 -5.78 -3.26
C TYR A 318 -17.09 -6.98 -2.98
N THR A 319 -16.86 -7.84 -3.97
CA THR A 319 -16.13 -9.10 -3.80
C THR A 319 -14.92 -9.21 -4.74
N HIS A 320 -14.01 -10.13 -4.44
CA HIS A 320 -12.72 -10.30 -5.13
C HIS A 320 -11.94 -8.98 -5.18
N LEU A 321 -11.79 -8.35 -4.01
CA LEU A 321 -11.09 -7.08 -3.90
C LEU A 321 -9.59 -7.24 -4.07
N SER A 322 -9.03 -6.48 -5.02
CA SER A 322 -7.60 -6.13 -5.03
C SER A 322 -7.44 -4.82 -4.28
N ARG A 323 -6.85 -4.88 -3.10
CA ARG A 323 -6.73 -3.77 -2.17
C ARG A 323 -5.44 -2.97 -2.36
N GLY A 324 -5.48 -1.70 -1.96
CA GLY A 324 -4.29 -0.85 -1.99
C GLY A 324 -3.79 -0.53 -3.40
N ILE A 325 -4.65 -0.54 -4.41
CA ILE A 325 -4.26 -0.19 -5.79
C ILE A 325 -3.95 1.31 -5.92
N GLY A 326 -3.39 1.70 -7.05
CA GLY A 326 -3.15 3.11 -7.40
C GLY A 326 -2.15 3.81 -6.50
N GLY A 327 -1.27 3.08 -5.81
CA GLY A 327 -0.29 3.63 -4.88
C GLY A 327 -0.86 3.90 -3.48
N SER A 328 -2.10 3.50 -3.21
CA SER A 328 -2.64 3.48 -1.85
C SER A 328 -2.15 2.22 -1.10
N ARG A 329 -2.43 2.15 0.18
CA ARG A 329 -2.12 0.98 1.02
C ARG A 329 -3.42 0.41 1.56
N ALA A 330 -3.51 -0.92 1.62
CA ALA A 330 -4.60 -1.59 2.31
C ALA A 330 -4.58 -1.25 3.80
N LYS A 331 -5.74 -0.91 4.36
CA LYS A 331 -5.92 -0.48 5.75
C LYS A 331 -7.07 -1.23 6.39
N ALA A 332 -7.10 -1.29 7.71
CA ALA A 332 -8.31 -1.69 8.41
C ALA A 332 -9.27 -0.51 8.50
N TRP A 333 -10.53 -0.77 8.24
CA TRP A 333 -11.58 0.23 8.28
C TRP A 333 -12.67 -0.18 9.26
N ASN A 334 -13.17 0.78 10.02
CA ASN A 334 -14.25 0.54 10.96
C ASN A 334 -15.60 0.39 10.23
N ASN A 335 -16.57 -0.15 10.95
CA ASN A 335 -17.97 -0.08 10.52
C ASN A 335 -18.40 1.38 10.27
N ALA A 336 -19.33 1.58 9.36
CA ALA A 336 -19.83 2.87 8.92
C ALA A 336 -18.81 3.79 8.20
N THR A 337 -17.60 3.31 7.88
CA THR A 337 -16.66 4.05 7.05
C THR A 337 -17.23 4.31 5.66
N PRO A 338 -17.15 5.55 5.14
CA PRO A 338 -17.65 5.87 3.81
C PRO A 338 -16.86 5.17 2.70
N ILE A 339 -17.60 4.65 1.71
CA ILE A 339 -17.07 4.12 0.46
C ILE A 339 -17.69 4.91 -0.69
N TYR A 340 -16.85 5.37 -1.60
CA TYR A 340 -17.22 6.13 -2.76
C TYR A 340 -17.00 5.32 -4.03
N GLU A 341 -17.98 5.25 -4.90
CA GLU A 341 -17.80 4.74 -6.24
C GLU A 341 -16.80 5.61 -7.01
N CYS A 342 -15.92 4.99 -7.80
CA CYS A 342 -15.03 5.69 -8.71
C CYS A 342 -15.56 5.47 -10.14
N ASN A 343 -16.50 6.28 -10.56
CA ASN A 343 -17.09 6.18 -11.89
C ASN A 343 -16.18 6.73 -13.00
N LEU A 344 -15.15 7.50 -12.67
CA LEU A 344 -14.08 7.85 -13.58
C LEU A 344 -12.84 7.00 -13.23
N MET A 345 -12.64 5.92 -13.98
CA MET A 345 -11.50 5.01 -13.80
C MET A 345 -10.38 5.36 -14.77
N PHE A 346 -9.14 5.08 -14.38
CA PHE A 346 -7.99 5.27 -15.25
C PHE A 346 -6.89 4.25 -15.00
N ALA A 347 -6.08 4.01 -16.04
CA ALA A 347 -4.84 3.26 -15.98
C ALA A 347 -3.69 4.12 -16.48
N GLY A 348 -2.52 3.91 -15.90
CA GLY A 348 -1.38 4.74 -16.24
C GLY A 348 -0.09 4.23 -15.62
N THR A 349 0.89 5.12 -15.52
CA THR A 349 2.14 4.87 -14.83
C THR A 349 2.30 5.82 -13.65
N ARG A 350 2.82 5.30 -12.56
CA ARG A 350 3.08 6.04 -11.33
C ARG A 350 4.46 5.74 -10.75
N MET A 351 4.90 6.60 -9.87
CA MET A 351 6.06 6.36 -9.03
C MET A 351 5.69 5.40 -7.88
N PRO A 352 6.65 4.65 -7.35
CA PRO A 352 6.44 3.82 -6.16
C PRO A 352 6.14 4.66 -4.92
N ALA A 353 5.51 4.04 -3.93
CA ALA A 353 5.33 4.65 -2.62
C ALA A 353 6.66 4.74 -1.88
N HIS A 354 6.85 5.81 -1.10
CA HIS A 354 7.99 5.98 -0.21
C HIS A 354 7.68 5.40 1.18
N TYR A 355 8.73 4.97 1.85
CA TYR A 355 8.66 4.32 3.16
C TYR A 355 9.41 5.11 4.22
N ASN A 356 8.87 5.08 5.43
CA ASN A 356 9.48 5.68 6.61
C ASN A 356 10.05 4.62 7.55
N VAL A 357 10.91 5.04 8.45
CA VAL A 357 11.42 4.17 9.52
C VAL A 357 10.24 3.55 10.30
N GLY A 358 10.33 2.24 10.53
CA GLY A 358 9.28 1.50 11.19
C GLY A 358 8.25 0.84 10.26
N GLU A 359 8.33 1.05 8.96
CA GLU A 359 7.42 0.46 7.96
C GLU A 359 8.00 -0.82 7.30
N ALA A 360 8.92 -1.51 7.98
CA ALA A 360 9.59 -2.71 7.47
C ALA A 360 8.65 -3.86 7.06
N ASN A 361 7.51 -3.97 7.73
CA ASN A 361 6.52 -5.02 7.50
C ASN A 361 5.60 -4.75 6.30
N LEU A 362 5.71 -3.58 5.70
CA LEU A 362 4.89 -3.27 4.54
C LEU A 362 5.45 -3.95 3.29
N PRO A 363 4.58 -4.42 2.39
CA PRO A 363 5.01 -4.94 1.11
C PRO A 363 5.70 -3.85 0.30
N LEU A 364 6.71 -4.22 -0.48
CA LEU A 364 7.34 -3.32 -1.43
C LEU A 364 6.36 -2.97 -2.55
N ASP A 365 6.15 -1.68 -2.77
CA ASP A 365 5.34 -1.16 -3.85
C ASP A 365 6.15 -1.15 -5.17
N CYS A 366 6.51 -2.34 -5.63
CA CYS A 366 7.21 -2.50 -6.88
C CYS A 366 7.00 -3.92 -7.45
N PRO A 367 7.18 -4.11 -8.77
CA PRO A 367 7.18 -5.44 -9.36
C PRO A 367 8.24 -6.36 -8.70
N PRO A 368 7.95 -7.66 -8.54
CA PRO A 368 8.84 -8.59 -7.83
C PRO A 368 10.28 -8.63 -8.37
N ASN A 369 10.46 -8.44 -9.67
CA ASN A 369 11.78 -8.42 -10.32
C ASN A 369 12.62 -7.17 -10.00
N TRP A 370 12.06 -6.15 -9.34
CA TRP A 370 12.81 -4.96 -8.93
C TRP A 370 13.52 -5.15 -7.59
N SER A 371 13.09 -6.08 -6.76
CA SER A 371 13.65 -6.27 -5.41
C SER A 371 15.15 -6.57 -5.42
N ASN A 372 15.61 -7.42 -6.35
CA ASN A 372 17.04 -7.72 -6.49
C ASN A 372 17.86 -6.49 -6.96
N ILE A 373 17.27 -5.67 -7.83
CA ILE A 373 17.90 -4.43 -8.30
C ILE A 373 17.96 -3.41 -7.17
N LEU A 374 16.93 -3.35 -6.35
CA LEU A 374 16.89 -2.49 -5.16
C LEU A 374 17.96 -2.90 -4.13
N THR A 375 18.15 -4.20 -3.93
CA THR A 375 19.24 -4.72 -3.07
C THR A 375 20.60 -4.27 -3.59
N ASP A 376 20.87 -4.36 -4.89
CA ASP A 376 22.11 -3.87 -5.48
C ASP A 376 22.29 -2.35 -5.28
N PHE A 377 21.20 -1.57 -5.40
CA PHE A 377 21.24 -0.13 -5.14
C PHE A 377 21.59 0.19 -3.69
N LEU A 378 21.00 -0.53 -2.74
CA LEU A 378 21.31 -0.37 -1.32
C LEU A 378 22.77 -0.71 -1.03
N LEU A 379 23.30 -1.79 -1.61
CA LEU A 379 24.70 -2.17 -1.50
C LEU A 379 25.64 -1.13 -2.12
N TYR A 380 25.30 -0.61 -3.28
CA TYR A 380 26.04 0.49 -3.92
C TYR A 380 26.14 1.70 -3.00
N ARG A 381 25.03 2.15 -2.42
CA ARG A 381 24.98 3.28 -1.49
C ARG A 381 25.78 3.01 -0.22
N PHE A 382 25.68 1.79 0.31
CA PHE A 382 26.45 1.37 1.47
C PHE A 382 27.96 1.42 1.19
N LYS A 383 28.42 0.85 0.07
CA LYS A 383 29.83 0.87 -0.32
C LYS A 383 30.36 2.29 -0.50
N LEU A 384 29.53 3.20 -1.04
CA LEU A 384 29.90 4.62 -1.12
C LEU A 384 30.04 5.24 0.27
N SER A 385 29.17 4.91 1.21
CA SER A 385 29.19 5.50 2.56
C SER A 385 30.44 5.11 3.36
N ILE A 386 31.00 3.92 3.09
CA ILE A 386 32.25 3.44 3.68
C ILE A 386 33.47 3.71 2.80
N GLN A 387 33.37 4.64 1.87
CA GLN A 387 34.47 5.12 0.99
C GLN A 387 35.08 4.05 0.04
N LYS A 388 34.37 2.95 -0.21
CA LYS A 388 34.80 1.91 -1.17
C LYS A 388 34.26 2.21 -2.58
N ALA A 389 34.64 3.34 -3.16
CA ALA A 389 34.13 3.83 -4.43
C ALA A 389 34.32 2.86 -5.60
N GLN A 390 35.45 2.12 -5.65
CA GLN A 390 35.73 1.16 -6.73
C GLN A 390 34.75 -0.03 -6.68
N GLU A 391 34.51 -0.61 -5.49
CA GLU A 391 33.53 -1.69 -5.32
C GLU A 391 32.09 -1.18 -5.60
N ALA A 392 31.77 0.05 -5.18
CA ALA A 392 30.48 0.68 -5.46
C ALA A 392 30.23 0.82 -6.97
N ASN A 393 31.22 1.27 -7.75
CA ASN A 393 31.07 1.41 -9.20
C ASN A 393 30.84 0.07 -9.90
N GLN A 394 31.48 -1.01 -9.46
CA GLN A 394 31.24 -2.36 -9.99
C GLN A 394 29.79 -2.81 -9.74
N ILE A 395 29.26 -2.55 -8.54
CA ILE A 395 27.86 -2.86 -8.22
C ILE A 395 26.92 -2.02 -9.08
N LEU A 396 27.22 -0.74 -9.27
CA LEU A 396 26.42 0.16 -10.13
C LEU A 396 26.35 -0.35 -11.58
N GLU A 397 27.45 -0.79 -12.15
CA GLU A 397 27.48 -1.36 -13.51
C GLU A 397 26.61 -2.62 -13.63
N VAL A 398 26.66 -3.52 -12.64
CA VAL A 398 25.81 -4.72 -12.59
C VAL A 398 24.33 -4.34 -12.48
N MET A 399 24.03 -3.41 -11.61
CA MET A 399 22.65 -2.90 -11.42
C MET A 399 22.10 -2.27 -12.71
N GLU A 400 22.85 -1.38 -13.34
CA GLU A 400 22.50 -0.74 -14.61
C GLU A 400 22.26 -1.76 -15.75
N LYS A 401 23.07 -2.84 -15.77
CA LYS A 401 22.87 -3.96 -16.71
C LYS A 401 21.56 -4.67 -16.43
N LYS A 402 21.24 -5.00 -15.17
CA LYS A 402 19.96 -5.63 -14.77
C LYS A 402 18.76 -4.74 -15.14
N ILE A 403 18.84 -3.43 -14.93
CA ILE A 403 17.80 -2.47 -15.32
C ILE A 403 17.56 -2.54 -16.84
N ARG A 404 18.64 -2.48 -17.64
CA ARG A 404 18.51 -2.55 -19.12
C ARG A 404 17.92 -3.86 -19.60
N GLU A 405 18.33 -5.00 -19.03
CA GLU A 405 17.79 -6.32 -19.36
C GLU A 405 16.30 -6.42 -19.00
N THR A 406 15.89 -5.97 -17.83
CA THR A 406 14.48 -5.98 -17.40
C THR A 406 13.63 -5.05 -18.26
N ALA A 407 14.14 -3.86 -18.59
CA ALA A 407 13.44 -2.92 -19.49
C ALA A 407 13.32 -3.48 -20.92
N ALA A 408 14.33 -4.20 -21.40
CA ALA A 408 14.28 -4.86 -22.71
C ALA A 408 13.23 -5.97 -22.75
N GLN A 409 13.13 -6.81 -21.71
CA GLN A 409 12.10 -7.84 -21.58
C GLN A 409 10.69 -7.24 -21.61
N LYS A 410 10.46 -6.14 -20.89
CA LYS A 410 9.18 -5.40 -20.90
C LYS A 410 8.82 -4.91 -22.30
N ASN A 411 9.80 -4.42 -23.08
CA ASN A 411 9.59 -3.94 -24.44
C ASN A 411 9.32 -5.08 -25.43
N VAL A 412 9.95 -6.24 -25.28
CA VAL A 412 9.69 -7.44 -26.11
C VAL A 412 8.27 -7.94 -25.88
N SER A 413 7.82 -8.01 -24.62
CA SER A 413 6.42 -8.38 -24.31
C SER A 413 5.41 -7.42 -24.93
N ARG A 414 5.68 -6.10 -24.90
CA ARG A 414 4.82 -5.11 -25.57
C ARG A 414 4.81 -5.27 -27.10
N ARG A 415 5.96 -5.54 -27.73
CA ARG A 415 6.04 -5.79 -29.18
C ARG A 415 5.32 -7.08 -29.56
N GLY A 416 5.45 -8.14 -28.77
CA GLY A 416 4.75 -9.40 -28.98
C GLY A 416 3.23 -9.25 -28.88
N MET A 417 2.73 -8.44 -27.96
CA MET A 417 1.31 -8.08 -27.90
C MET A 417 0.88 -7.29 -29.13
N LEU A 418 1.61 -6.25 -29.51
CA LEU A 418 1.29 -5.45 -30.70
C LEU A 418 1.30 -6.29 -32.00
N GLN A 419 2.22 -7.24 -32.14
CA GLN A 419 2.22 -8.18 -33.27
C GLN A 419 1.01 -9.12 -33.28
N LYS A 420 0.57 -9.62 -32.10
CA LYS A 420 -0.67 -10.39 -31.99
C LYS A 420 -1.91 -9.58 -32.35
N PHE A 421 -1.95 -8.29 -32.01
CA PHE A 421 -3.04 -7.41 -32.39
C PHE A 421 -3.07 -7.09 -33.90
N ASN A 422 -1.91 -7.00 -34.53
CA ASN A 422 -1.81 -6.71 -35.98
C ASN A 422 -1.94 -7.95 -36.88
N SER A 423 -1.92 -9.17 -36.35
CA SER A 423 -2.08 -10.41 -37.11
C SER A 423 -3.51 -10.97 -37.09
N GLY A 424 -4.47 -10.26 -36.51
CA GLY A 424 -5.89 -10.60 -36.64
C GLY A 424 -6.44 -10.30 -38.00
N PRO A 425 -7.49 -11.02 -38.48
CA PRO A 425 -8.14 -10.73 -39.75
C PRO A 425 -8.62 -9.27 -39.76
N PRO A 426 -8.53 -8.59 -40.93
CA PRO A 426 -8.94 -7.19 -41.04
C PRO A 426 -10.42 -7.06 -40.68
N GLY A 427 -10.74 -6.17 -39.71
CA GLY A 427 -12.09 -5.92 -39.26
C GLY A 427 -12.36 -6.31 -37.77
N VAL A 428 -11.42 -6.97 -37.08
CA VAL A 428 -11.56 -7.27 -35.66
C VAL A 428 -10.65 -6.33 -34.84
N TYR A 429 -11.19 -5.28 -34.32
CA TYR A 429 -10.49 -4.46 -33.34
C TYR A 429 -10.77 -5.05 -31.95
N PRO A 430 -9.75 -5.54 -31.22
CA PRO A 430 -9.96 -5.93 -29.83
C PRO A 430 -10.27 -4.65 -29.04
N LEU A 431 -11.51 -4.48 -28.69
CA LEU A 431 -11.86 -3.61 -27.58
C LEU A 431 -11.15 -4.18 -26.36
N GLY A 432 -10.62 -3.29 -25.52
CA GLY A 432 -9.94 -3.62 -24.25
C GLY A 432 -10.65 -4.72 -23.45
N PRO A 433 -10.35 -5.01 -22.18
CA PRO A 433 -10.76 -6.22 -21.49
C PRO A 433 -12.26 -6.57 -21.51
N PHE A 434 -13.08 -5.82 -22.20
CA PHE A 434 -14.55 -5.89 -22.24
C PHE A 434 -15.16 -6.27 -23.62
N GLY A 435 -14.50 -7.11 -24.42
CA GLY A 435 -15.16 -7.76 -25.57
C GLY A 435 -14.85 -7.12 -26.94
N SER A 436 -15.01 -7.93 -27.98
CA SER A 436 -14.90 -7.55 -29.38
C SER A 436 -16.28 -7.13 -29.93
N VAL A 437 -16.38 -5.95 -30.52
CA VAL A 437 -17.53 -5.58 -31.37
C VAL A 437 -17.18 -5.92 -32.78
N ILE A 438 -17.99 -6.76 -33.43
CA ILE A 438 -17.96 -6.99 -34.88
C ILE A 438 -18.70 -5.81 -35.50
N VAL A 439 -18.00 -4.97 -36.22
CA VAL A 439 -18.63 -3.97 -37.08
C VAL A 439 -18.85 -4.60 -38.46
N PRO A 440 -20.06 -4.51 -39.03
CA PRO A 440 -20.40 -5.11 -40.29
C PRO A 440 -19.64 -4.53 -41.49
#